data_31926a437d055d1744250632bd46ef80
#
_entry.id   31926a437d055d1744250632bd46ef80
#
_cell.length_a   1.000
_cell.length_b   1.000
_cell.length_c   1.000
_cell.angle_alpha   90.00
_cell.angle_beta   90.00
_cell.angle_gamma   90.00
#
_symmetry.space_group_name_H-M   'P 1'
#
loop_
_entity.id
_entity.type
_entity.pdbx_description
1 polymer ?
#
loop_
_entity_poly.entity_id
_entity_poly.type
_entity_poly.pdbx_seq_one_letter_code
_entity_poly.pdbx_strand_id
1 'polypeptide(L)'
;DRVGTIMYAVGWTMHTVGSQIIRTGAMLQLLLGNIGRPGGGINALRGHANVQGATDHAIVAGILPGYLKVPTPEQATLADHLEASTPQPLVSDTVNYWGNYPKFLVSQLKAWFGDSATAANEYGYQYLGKQDGDATWLSMWDQARQGSLEGFVSLGFNPLLAGPDVPRLIESMTRLKWK
;
A
#
# COMPACT_ATOMS: atom_id res chain seq x y z
N ASP A 1 -4.40 -32.07 23.46
CA ASP A 1 -4.49 -30.59 23.49
C ASP A 1 -3.16 -29.95 23.13
N ARG A 2 -2.79 -29.96 21.84
CA ARG A 2 -1.59 -29.29 21.36
C ARG A 2 -1.98 -27.98 20.67
N VAL A 3 -1.26 -26.93 20.97
CA VAL A 3 -1.41 -25.64 20.29
C VAL A 3 -0.68 -25.72 18.96
N GLY A 4 -1.29 -25.22 17.89
CA GLY A 4 -0.69 -25.17 16.56
C GLY A 4 -0.72 -23.77 15.97
N THR A 5 0.26 -23.48 15.10
CA THR A 5 0.28 -22.24 14.30
C THR A 5 0.25 -22.57 12.81
N ILE A 6 -0.41 -21.73 12.05
CA ILE A 6 -0.34 -21.75 10.59
C ILE A 6 0.64 -20.68 10.13
N MET A 7 1.64 -21.06 9.36
CA MET A 7 2.56 -20.15 8.70
C MET A 7 2.30 -20.17 7.19
N TYR A 8 2.22 -18.98 6.58
CA TYR A 8 1.98 -18.85 5.15
C TYR A 8 2.81 -17.72 4.53
N ALA A 9 2.93 -17.74 3.23
CA ALA A 9 3.59 -16.72 2.45
C ALA A 9 2.87 -16.54 1.10
N VAL A 10 3.60 -16.21 0.05
CA VAL A 10 3.06 -15.88 -1.28
C VAL A 10 2.29 -17.03 -1.93
N GLY A 11 2.53 -18.27 -1.55
CA GLY A 11 1.76 -19.42 -2.01
C GLY A 11 0.25 -19.33 -1.69
N TRP A 12 -0.13 -18.56 -0.66
CA TRP A 12 -1.54 -18.26 -0.37
C TRP A 12 -1.97 -16.88 -0.89
N THR A 13 -1.08 -15.90 -0.85
CA THR A 13 -1.44 -14.51 -1.21
C THR A 13 -1.53 -14.27 -2.71
N MET A 14 -0.72 -14.95 -3.53
CA MET A 14 -0.67 -14.75 -4.98
C MET A 14 -1.70 -15.58 -5.75
N HIS A 15 -2.93 -15.54 -5.28
CA HIS A 15 -4.10 -16.14 -5.95
C HIS A 15 -5.23 -15.11 -6.03
N THR A 16 -6.10 -15.23 -7.01
CA THR A 16 -7.28 -14.37 -7.15
C THR A 16 -8.16 -14.36 -5.91
N VAL A 17 -8.17 -15.44 -5.15
CA VAL A 17 -8.91 -15.61 -3.89
C VAL A 17 -8.01 -15.64 -2.65
N GLY A 18 -6.79 -15.11 -2.74
CA GLY A 18 -5.78 -15.16 -1.68
C GLY A 18 -6.28 -14.65 -0.33
N SER A 19 -7.00 -13.52 -0.31
CA SER A 19 -7.59 -12.98 0.92
C SER A 19 -8.59 -13.91 1.57
N GLN A 20 -9.37 -14.67 0.78
CA GLN A 20 -10.34 -15.63 1.30
C GLN A 20 -9.63 -16.87 1.85
N ILE A 21 -8.57 -17.34 1.20
CA ILE A 21 -7.73 -18.44 1.69
C ILE A 21 -7.16 -18.10 3.06
N ILE A 22 -6.58 -16.90 3.22
CA ILE A 22 -5.99 -16.44 4.48
C ILE A 22 -7.07 -16.31 5.56
N ARG A 23 -8.22 -15.73 5.21
CA ARG A 23 -9.37 -15.62 6.13
C ARG A 23 -9.81 -17.01 6.61
N THR A 24 -9.89 -17.99 5.73
CA THR A 24 -10.27 -19.38 6.09
C THR A 24 -9.25 -19.98 7.07
N GLY A 25 -7.95 -19.76 6.84
CA GLY A 25 -6.91 -20.15 7.78
C GLY A 25 -7.06 -19.51 9.16
N ALA A 26 -7.40 -18.22 9.20
CA ALA A 26 -7.65 -17.52 10.45
C ALA A 26 -8.89 -18.04 11.17
N MET A 27 -9.98 -18.30 10.43
CA MET A 27 -11.20 -18.89 10.98
C MET A 27 -10.94 -20.29 11.58
N LEU A 28 -10.16 -21.12 10.89
CA LEU A 28 -9.77 -22.44 11.40
C LEU A 28 -9.01 -22.31 12.73
N GLN A 29 -8.07 -21.39 12.84
CA GLN A 29 -7.33 -21.16 14.09
C GLN A 29 -8.22 -20.64 15.22
N LEU A 30 -9.23 -19.84 14.92
CA LEU A 30 -10.24 -19.41 15.89
C LEU A 30 -11.08 -20.62 16.37
N LEU A 31 -11.57 -21.45 15.46
CA LEU A 31 -12.36 -22.65 15.79
C LEU A 31 -11.57 -23.64 16.65
N LEU A 32 -10.27 -23.76 16.41
CA LEU A 32 -9.39 -24.62 17.19
C LEU A 32 -8.95 -24.01 18.53
N GLY A 33 -9.34 -22.77 18.82
CA GLY A 33 -8.97 -22.06 20.04
C GLY A 33 -7.45 -21.77 20.14
N ASN A 34 -6.76 -21.65 19.00
CA ASN A 34 -5.32 -21.41 18.96
C ASN A 34 -4.96 -19.93 18.99
N ILE A 35 -5.90 -19.02 18.69
CA ILE A 35 -5.65 -17.57 18.71
C ILE A 35 -5.53 -17.08 20.15
N GLY A 36 -4.49 -16.28 20.42
CA GLY A 36 -4.21 -15.75 21.76
C GLY A 36 -3.52 -16.70 22.72
N ARG A 37 -3.11 -17.88 22.25
CA ARG A 37 -2.33 -18.86 23.03
C ARG A 37 -0.86 -18.84 22.62
N PRO A 38 0.10 -18.94 23.56
CA PRO A 38 1.52 -19.05 23.22
C PRO A 38 1.77 -20.22 22.25
N GLY A 39 2.45 -19.94 21.14
CA GLY A 39 2.71 -20.91 20.06
C GLY A 39 1.53 -21.17 19.12
N GLY A 40 0.39 -20.50 19.29
CA GLY A 40 -0.77 -20.57 18.42
C GLY A 40 -0.89 -19.38 17.48
N GLY A 41 -1.85 -19.47 16.57
CA GLY A 41 -2.20 -18.35 15.68
C GLY A 41 -1.89 -18.59 14.21
N ILE A 42 -1.95 -17.51 13.45
CA ILE A 42 -1.64 -17.51 12.01
C ILE A 42 -0.58 -16.45 11.74
N ASN A 43 0.43 -16.77 10.97
CA ASN A 43 1.61 -15.93 10.78
C ASN A 43 1.99 -15.82 9.30
N ALA A 44 1.99 -14.59 8.79
CA ALA A 44 2.50 -14.27 7.46
C ALA A 44 4.03 -14.16 7.48
N LEU A 45 4.71 -15.11 6.85
CA LEU A 45 6.16 -15.05 6.66
C LEU A 45 6.50 -14.07 5.54
N ARG A 46 7.12 -12.96 5.91
CA ARG A 46 7.54 -11.95 4.92
C ARG A 46 8.76 -12.44 4.14
N GLY A 47 8.85 -12.10 2.85
CA GLY A 47 9.98 -12.50 2.01
C GLY A 47 11.19 -11.57 2.19
N HIS A 48 11.03 -10.30 1.85
CA HIS A 48 12.09 -9.31 1.93
C HIS A 48 12.33 -8.83 3.37
N ALA A 49 13.60 -8.64 3.74
CA ALA A 49 13.96 -8.08 5.03
C ALA A 49 13.33 -6.69 5.23
N ASN A 50 12.67 -6.50 6.36
CA ASN A 50 11.99 -5.26 6.75
C ASN A 50 10.97 -4.72 5.71
N VAL A 51 10.31 -5.61 4.95
CA VAL A 51 9.30 -5.19 3.98
C VAL A 51 8.13 -4.43 4.62
N GLN A 52 7.78 -4.75 5.86
CA GLN A 52 6.74 -4.03 6.59
C GLN A 52 7.18 -2.60 6.93
N GLY A 53 8.40 -2.41 7.42
CA GLY A 53 8.95 -1.07 7.67
C GLY A 53 9.06 -0.24 6.39
N ALA A 54 9.47 -0.85 5.28
CA ALA A 54 9.48 -0.20 3.97
C ALA A 54 8.07 0.28 3.57
N THR A 55 7.04 -0.55 3.77
CA THR A 55 5.65 -0.18 3.49
C THR A 55 5.15 0.91 4.45
N ASP A 56 5.50 0.85 5.73
CA ASP A 56 5.16 1.88 6.73
C ASP A 56 5.71 3.27 6.34
N HIS A 57 6.87 3.30 5.66
CA HIS A 57 7.48 4.52 5.13
C HIS A 57 7.02 4.90 3.72
N ALA A 58 6.00 4.22 3.19
CA ALA A 58 5.43 4.49 1.88
C ALA A 58 6.38 4.28 0.68
N ILE A 59 7.20 3.22 0.71
CA ILE A 59 7.97 2.78 -0.47
C ILE A 59 7.07 2.00 -1.46
N VAL A 60 5.79 2.34 -1.47
CA VAL A 60 4.79 1.76 -2.39
C VAL A 60 3.97 2.90 -2.96
N ALA A 61 3.84 2.93 -4.29
CA ALA A 61 2.98 3.91 -4.95
C ALA A 61 1.53 3.83 -4.43
N GLY A 62 0.87 4.96 -4.31
CA GLY A 62 -0.52 5.03 -3.89
C GLY A 62 -0.75 5.09 -2.39
N ILE A 63 0.29 5.04 -1.56
CA ILE A 63 0.18 5.28 -0.13
C ILE A 63 1.17 6.36 0.35
N LEU A 64 0.74 7.08 1.38
CA LEU A 64 1.60 7.94 2.20
C LEU A 64 2.04 7.17 3.44
N PRO A 65 3.05 7.64 4.21
CA PRO A 65 3.44 7.02 5.47
C PRO A 65 2.23 6.77 6.37
N GLY A 66 2.25 5.63 7.09
CA GLY A 66 1.14 5.22 7.92
C GLY A 66 -0.09 4.71 7.16
N TYR A 67 0.07 4.29 5.90
CA TYR A 67 -1.00 3.74 5.05
C TYR A 67 -2.10 4.73 4.68
N LEU A 68 -1.83 6.02 4.77
CA LEU A 68 -2.73 7.03 4.24
C LEU A 68 -2.71 6.99 2.71
N LYS A 69 -3.81 7.37 2.07
CA LYS A 69 -3.93 7.35 0.62
C LYS A 69 -3.24 8.55 -0.01
N VAL A 70 -2.59 8.35 -1.15
CA VAL A 70 -2.15 9.46 -2.01
C VAL A 70 -3.38 10.09 -2.65
N PRO A 71 -3.46 11.44 -2.69
CA PRO A 71 -4.56 12.11 -3.40
C PRO A 71 -4.59 11.80 -4.89
N THR A 72 -5.77 11.91 -5.49
CA THR A 72 -5.95 11.89 -6.94
C THR A 72 -6.18 13.30 -7.49
N PRO A 73 -6.01 13.54 -8.81
CA PRO A 73 -6.26 14.84 -9.43
C PRO A 73 -7.67 15.40 -9.17
N GLU A 74 -8.67 14.53 -9.08
CA GLU A 74 -10.08 14.91 -8.84
C GLU A 74 -10.31 15.45 -7.42
N GLN A 75 -9.43 15.08 -6.48
CA GLN A 75 -9.48 15.54 -5.10
C GLN A 75 -8.72 16.87 -4.98
N ALA A 76 -9.33 17.94 -5.46
CA ALA A 76 -8.71 19.25 -5.55
C ALA A 76 -8.40 19.85 -4.17
N THR A 77 -9.28 19.64 -3.19
CA THR A 77 -9.19 20.16 -1.83
C THR A 77 -8.94 19.05 -0.80
N LEU A 78 -8.47 19.43 0.37
CA LEU A 78 -8.37 18.52 1.51
C LEU A 78 -9.74 17.92 1.85
N ALA A 79 -10.80 18.70 1.77
CA ALA A 79 -12.15 18.22 2.05
C ALA A 79 -12.58 17.10 1.11
N ASP A 80 -12.36 17.25 -0.20
CA ASP A 80 -12.65 16.21 -1.20
C ASP A 80 -11.91 14.91 -0.89
N HIS A 81 -10.64 15.03 -0.54
CA HIS A 81 -9.81 13.87 -0.21
C HIS A 81 -10.27 13.16 1.07
N LEU A 82 -10.61 13.92 2.10
CA LEU A 82 -11.10 13.37 3.37
C LEU A 82 -12.44 12.67 3.20
N GLU A 83 -13.36 13.24 2.43
CA GLU A 83 -14.65 12.63 2.12
C GLU A 83 -14.46 11.28 1.41
N ALA A 84 -13.62 11.25 0.36
CA ALA A 84 -13.36 10.05 -0.42
C ALA A 84 -12.56 8.97 0.35
N SER A 85 -11.78 9.36 1.34
CA SER A 85 -10.81 8.47 2.00
C SER A 85 -11.22 7.99 3.38
N THR A 86 -12.12 8.71 4.06
CA THR A 86 -12.57 8.34 5.42
C THR A 86 -13.68 7.30 5.35
N PRO A 87 -13.44 6.07 5.83
CA PRO A 87 -14.48 5.04 5.76
C PRO A 87 -15.62 5.32 6.73
N GLN A 88 -16.82 5.10 6.27
CA GLN A 88 -18.02 5.14 7.10
C GLN A 88 -18.23 3.78 7.77
N PRO A 89 -18.63 3.73 9.05
CA PRO A 89 -18.89 2.47 9.74
C PRO A 89 -20.14 1.80 9.15
N LEU A 90 -20.07 0.48 8.94
CA LEU A 90 -21.22 -0.32 8.52
C LEU A 90 -22.25 -0.52 9.64
N VAL A 91 -21.78 -0.49 10.89
CA VAL A 91 -22.59 -0.60 12.11
C VAL A 91 -22.11 0.42 13.14
N SER A 92 -23.02 0.93 13.95
CA SER A 92 -22.77 2.06 14.88
C SER A 92 -21.74 1.75 15.96
N ASP A 93 -21.65 0.52 16.42
CA ASP A 93 -20.79 0.08 17.55
C ASP A 93 -19.46 -0.51 17.13
N THR A 94 -19.04 -0.28 15.90
CA THR A 94 -17.70 -0.66 15.46
C THR A 94 -16.65 0.31 16.00
N VAL A 95 -15.45 -0.20 16.28
CA VAL A 95 -14.29 0.63 16.66
C VAL A 95 -13.95 1.66 15.59
N ASN A 96 -14.13 1.32 14.30
CA ASN A 96 -13.85 2.17 13.14
C ASN A 96 -12.57 3.01 13.29
N TYR A 97 -11.43 2.32 13.49
CA TYR A 97 -10.12 2.96 13.66
C TYR A 97 -9.83 4.02 12.58
N TRP A 98 -10.12 3.69 11.31
CA TRP A 98 -9.91 4.57 10.17
C TRP A 98 -10.90 5.73 10.06
N GLY A 99 -11.92 5.79 10.89
CA GLY A 99 -12.74 7.00 11.07
C GLY A 99 -11.93 8.20 11.58
N ASN A 100 -10.75 7.95 12.16
CA ASN A 100 -9.78 8.99 12.52
C ASN A 100 -8.88 9.46 11.36
N TYR A 101 -9.11 8.99 10.13
CA TYR A 101 -8.33 9.36 8.95
C TYR A 101 -8.05 10.86 8.84
N PRO A 102 -9.04 11.76 9.04
CA PRO A 102 -8.80 13.20 8.98
C PRO A 102 -7.74 13.68 9.98
N LYS A 103 -7.75 13.13 11.20
CA LYS A 103 -6.76 13.48 12.23
C LYS A 103 -5.37 13.00 11.86
N PHE A 104 -5.27 11.80 11.30
CA PHE A 104 -3.98 11.22 10.89
C PHE A 104 -3.36 12.04 9.76
N LEU A 105 -4.13 12.35 8.72
CA LEU A 105 -3.62 13.13 7.58
C LEU A 105 -3.20 14.55 8.01
N VAL A 106 -4.03 15.25 8.78
CA VAL A 106 -3.68 16.59 9.26
C VAL A 106 -2.44 16.56 10.16
N SER A 107 -2.31 15.55 11.02
CA SER A 107 -1.11 15.38 11.84
C SER A 107 0.13 15.17 10.99
N GLN A 108 0.05 14.39 9.92
CA GLN A 108 1.15 14.15 9.00
C GLN A 108 1.54 15.43 8.23
N LEU A 109 0.56 16.17 7.71
CA LEU A 109 0.81 17.44 7.04
C LEU A 109 1.51 18.45 7.96
N LYS A 110 1.06 18.56 9.21
CA LYS A 110 1.73 19.38 10.22
C LYS A 110 3.15 18.92 10.53
N ALA A 111 3.39 17.61 10.58
CA ALA A 111 4.73 17.08 10.78
C ALA A 111 5.68 17.42 9.62
N TRP A 112 5.16 17.46 8.39
CA TRP A 112 5.97 17.78 7.21
C TRP A 112 6.19 19.27 7.00
N PHE A 113 5.17 20.10 7.22
CA PHE A 113 5.19 21.51 6.87
C PHE A 113 5.33 22.44 8.10
N GLY A 114 5.36 21.88 9.32
CA GLY A 114 5.56 22.62 10.57
C GLY A 114 4.56 23.76 10.74
N ASP A 115 5.05 24.92 11.15
CA ASP A 115 4.23 26.10 11.41
C ASP A 115 3.54 26.67 10.15
N SER A 116 4.00 26.29 8.95
CA SER A 116 3.36 26.65 7.69
C SER A 116 2.06 25.89 7.43
N ALA A 117 1.82 24.79 8.12
CA ALA A 117 0.60 23.98 7.99
C ALA A 117 -0.54 24.57 8.84
N THR A 118 -1.34 25.44 8.26
CA THR A 118 -2.46 26.11 8.91
C THR A 118 -3.81 25.67 8.31
N ALA A 119 -4.90 25.85 9.05
CA ALA A 119 -6.23 25.57 8.52
C ALA A 119 -6.56 26.43 7.29
N ALA A 120 -6.04 27.65 7.22
CA ALA A 120 -6.29 28.58 6.12
C ALA A 120 -5.70 28.12 4.78
N ASN A 121 -4.66 27.29 4.81
CA ASN A 121 -4.04 26.73 3.61
C ASN A 121 -4.21 25.20 3.54
N GLU A 122 -5.27 24.67 4.15
CA GLU A 122 -5.54 23.23 4.18
C GLU A 122 -4.35 22.40 4.65
N TYR A 123 -3.57 22.94 5.59
CA TYR A 123 -2.35 22.33 6.14
C TYR A 123 -1.26 22.01 5.10
N GLY A 124 -1.30 22.67 3.94
CA GLY A 124 -0.36 22.44 2.86
C GLY A 124 -0.75 21.27 1.95
N TYR A 125 -2.01 20.79 1.99
CA TYR A 125 -2.51 19.69 1.18
C TYR A 125 -2.21 19.85 -0.32
N GLN A 126 -2.29 21.06 -0.86
CA GLN A 126 -2.02 21.38 -2.26
C GLN A 126 -0.58 21.05 -2.70
N TYR A 127 0.36 20.89 -1.77
CA TYR A 127 1.75 20.51 -2.08
C TYR A 127 1.96 18.99 -2.16
N LEU A 128 0.95 18.19 -1.82
CA LEU A 128 1.04 16.75 -2.01
C LEU A 128 1.04 16.40 -3.49
N GLY A 129 1.93 15.48 -3.87
CA GLY A 129 1.86 14.85 -5.19
C GLY A 129 0.54 14.13 -5.36
N LYS A 130 -0.07 14.26 -6.53
CA LYS A 130 -1.30 13.56 -6.89
C LYS A 130 -0.99 12.41 -7.83
N GLN A 131 -1.54 11.25 -7.53
CA GLN A 131 -1.37 10.08 -8.38
C GLN A 131 -2.44 10.08 -9.48
N ASP A 132 -2.00 10.23 -10.72
CA ASP A 132 -2.84 10.08 -11.90
C ASP A 132 -2.61 8.71 -12.53
N GLY A 133 -3.70 7.94 -12.62
CA GLY A 133 -3.68 6.63 -13.25
C GLY A 133 -3.07 5.51 -12.41
N ASP A 134 -2.78 4.41 -13.09
CA ASP A 134 -2.30 3.17 -12.49
C ASP A 134 -0.76 3.13 -12.41
N ALA A 135 -0.22 3.13 -11.20
CA ALA A 135 1.21 3.01 -10.91
C ALA A 135 1.63 1.58 -10.53
N THR A 136 0.86 0.57 -10.90
CA THR A 136 1.26 -0.83 -10.71
C THR A 136 2.45 -1.20 -11.57
N TRP A 137 3.15 -2.25 -11.17
CA TRP A 137 4.36 -2.74 -11.85
C TRP A 137 4.15 -2.93 -13.36
N LEU A 138 3.09 -3.57 -13.78
CA LEU A 138 2.83 -3.84 -15.20
C LEU A 138 2.47 -2.57 -15.96
N SER A 139 1.62 -1.72 -15.38
CA SER A 139 1.24 -0.44 -15.98
C SER A 139 2.44 0.49 -16.16
N MET A 140 3.35 0.54 -15.21
CA MET A 140 4.57 1.34 -15.29
C MET A 140 5.44 0.94 -16.50
N TRP A 141 5.58 -0.36 -16.77
CA TRP A 141 6.32 -0.82 -17.96
C TRP A 141 5.59 -0.52 -19.27
N ASP A 142 4.27 -0.54 -19.26
CA ASP A 142 3.49 -0.10 -20.43
C ASP A 142 3.64 1.39 -20.70
N GLN A 143 3.63 2.21 -19.66
CA GLN A 143 3.91 3.64 -19.77
C GLN A 143 5.32 3.91 -20.31
N ALA A 144 6.32 3.16 -19.87
CA ALA A 144 7.66 3.24 -20.41
C ALA A 144 7.69 2.88 -21.92
N ARG A 145 7.00 1.81 -22.33
CA ARG A 145 6.88 1.38 -23.73
C ARG A 145 6.16 2.41 -24.59
N GLN A 146 5.19 3.11 -24.04
CA GLN A 146 4.44 4.18 -24.70
C GLN A 146 5.22 5.51 -24.73
N GLY A 147 6.34 5.61 -24.01
CA GLY A 147 7.17 6.82 -23.96
C GLY A 147 6.69 7.88 -22.98
N SER A 148 5.71 7.58 -22.13
CA SER A 148 5.23 8.50 -21.09
C SER A 148 6.09 8.46 -19.82
N LEU A 149 6.90 7.41 -19.63
CA LEU A 149 7.91 7.32 -18.58
C LEU A 149 9.30 7.58 -19.19
N GLU A 150 10.01 8.57 -18.67
CA GLU A 150 11.31 8.99 -19.24
C GLU A 150 12.51 8.28 -18.64
N GLY A 151 12.42 7.89 -17.39
CA GLY A 151 13.56 7.31 -16.67
C GLY A 151 13.16 6.29 -15.63
N PHE A 152 14.12 5.43 -15.28
CA PHE A 152 13.92 4.39 -14.27
C PHE A 152 15.18 4.21 -13.43
N VAL A 153 15.01 4.12 -12.12
CA VAL A 153 16.09 3.82 -11.16
C VAL A 153 15.79 2.49 -10.49
N SER A 154 16.69 1.52 -10.64
CA SER A 154 16.58 0.22 -9.97
C SER A 154 17.51 0.17 -8.77
N LEU A 155 16.95 -0.03 -7.57
CA LEU A 155 17.70 -0.14 -6.33
C LEU A 155 17.55 -1.54 -5.74
N GLY A 156 18.66 -2.29 -5.76
CA GLY A 156 18.73 -3.60 -5.09
C GLY A 156 17.98 -4.74 -5.78
N PHE A 157 17.57 -4.56 -7.05
CA PHE A 157 16.81 -5.60 -7.75
C PHE A 157 16.99 -5.52 -9.27
N ASN A 158 16.90 -6.65 -9.96
CA ASN A 158 16.96 -6.70 -11.42
C ASN A 158 15.56 -6.91 -12.01
N PRO A 159 14.97 -5.87 -12.65
CA PRO A 159 13.61 -5.95 -13.18
C PRO A 159 13.45 -7.00 -14.28
N LEU A 160 14.49 -7.24 -15.09
CA LEU A 160 14.43 -8.20 -16.19
C LEU A 160 14.41 -9.66 -15.73
N LEU A 161 14.98 -9.94 -14.56
CA LEU A 161 14.97 -11.29 -13.98
C LEU A 161 13.76 -11.54 -13.06
N ALA A 162 13.21 -10.48 -12.46
CA ALA A 162 12.12 -10.59 -11.51
C ALA A 162 10.72 -10.39 -12.11
N GLY A 163 10.66 -9.70 -13.25
CA GLY A 163 9.37 -9.38 -13.89
C GLY A 163 8.91 -10.46 -14.87
N PRO A 164 7.59 -10.57 -15.08
CA PRO A 164 7.03 -11.38 -16.14
C PRO A 164 7.25 -10.74 -17.51
N ASP A 165 7.19 -11.52 -18.59
CA ASP A 165 7.28 -11.05 -19.97
C ASP A 165 8.57 -10.26 -20.27
N VAL A 166 9.70 -10.94 -20.15
CA VAL A 166 11.03 -10.35 -20.35
C VAL A 166 11.19 -9.61 -21.71
N PRO A 167 10.70 -10.13 -22.85
CA PRO A 167 10.76 -9.39 -24.11
C PRO A 167 10.10 -8.01 -24.04
N ARG A 168 8.91 -7.91 -23.43
CA ARG A 168 8.20 -6.64 -23.23
C ARG A 168 8.93 -5.70 -22.29
N LEU A 169 9.53 -6.22 -21.22
CA LEU A 169 10.37 -5.43 -20.31
C LEU A 169 11.59 -4.84 -21.02
N ILE A 170 12.27 -5.63 -21.86
CA ILE A 170 13.41 -5.15 -22.65
C ILE A 170 12.95 -4.03 -23.59
N GLU A 171 11.86 -4.22 -24.33
CA GLU A 171 11.30 -3.18 -25.19
C GLU A 171 11.01 -1.90 -24.40
N SER A 172 10.34 -2.01 -23.25
CA SER A 172 10.04 -0.88 -22.39
C SER A 172 11.30 -0.15 -21.94
N MET A 173 12.31 -0.89 -21.48
CA MET A 173 13.58 -0.30 -21.03
C MET A 173 14.34 0.39 -22.16
N THR A 174 14.24 -0.07 -23.41
CA THR A 174 14.91 0.59 -24.53
C THR A 174 14.31 1.95 -24.87
N ARG A 175 13.07 2.21 -24.46
CA ARG A 175 12.37 3.48 -24.67
C ARG A 175 12.73 4.55 -23.63
N LEU A 176 13.28 4.15 -22.50
CA LEU A 176 13.68 5.09 -21.45
C LEU A 176 14.86 5.96 -21.91
N LYS A 177 14.80 7.25 -21.60
CA LYS A 177 15.88 8.21 -21.91
C LYS A 177 17.10 7.97 -21.03
N TRP A 178 16.87 7.54 -19.79
CA TRP A 178 17.92 7.21 -18.83
C TRP A 178 17.51 6.06 -17.91
N LYS A 179 18.50 5.30 -17.41
CA LYS A 179 18.33 4.14 -16.56
C LYS A 179 19.62 3.81 -15.82
#